data_fbbb99d80d91b47ed7d6d387ecfbf4b0
#
_entry.id   fbbb99d80d91b47ed7d6d387ecfbf4b0
#
_cell.length_a   1.000
_cell.length_b   1.000
_cell.length_c   1.000
_cell.angle_alpha   90.00
_cell.angle_beta   90.00
_cell.angle_gamma   90.00
#
_symmetry.space_group_name_H-M   'P 1'
#
loop_
_entity.id
_entity.type
_entity.pdbx_description
1 polymer ?
#
loop_
_entity_poly.entity_id
_entity_poly.type
_entity_poly.pdbx_seq_one_letter_code
_entity_poly.pdbx_strand_id
1 'polypeptide(L)'
;MKITRSSSPENFSTTKSRKSIELFEDYVEAINEINMKKGFVKNVDLCKYFGVSNATVCKNIKRLIKEELVESEKYKNIFLTKTGKILAEKSNTRHEILYKFLTKLGVPEKIAEIDSEGMEHHISKETLNIMRRFNNSN
;
A
#
# COMPACT_ATOMS: atom_id res chain seq x y z
N MET A 1 -7.70 -24.33 20.64
CA MET A 1 -8.48 -24.44 19.40
C MET A 1 -7.50 -24.52 18.21
N LYS A 2 -7.62 -25.55 17.40
CA LYS A 2 -6.73 -25.73 16.24
C LYS A 2 -7.38 -25.06 15.02
N ILE A 3 -6.74 -24.05 14.47
CA ILE A 3 -7.22 -23.37 13.26
C ILE A 3 -6.70 -24.12 12.04
N THR A 4 -7.59 -24.69 11.23
CA THR A 4 -7.22 -25.38 9.99
C THR A 4 -7.17 -24.40 8.84
N ARG A 5 -6.04 -24.36 8.12
CA ARG A 5 -5.93 -23.56 6.90
C ARG A 5 -6.72 -24.22 5.77
N SER A 6 -7.61 -23.48 5.15
CA SER A 6 -8.31 -23.94 3.96
C SER A 6 -7.43 -23.73 2.73
N SER A 7 -7.28 -24.76 1.91
CA SER A 7 -6.50 -24.74 0.67
C SER A 7 -7.39 -24.90 -0.56
N SER A 8 -8.45 -24.09 -0.67
CA SER A 8 -9.35 -24.12 -1.83
C SER A 8 -8.82 -23.29 -3.01
N PRO A 9 -9.20 -23.60 -4.26
CA PRO A 9 -8.86 -22.77 -5.42
C PRO A 9 -9.30 -21.31 -5.28
N GLU A 10 -10.40 -21.06 -4.57
CA GLU A 10 -10.91 -19.72 -4.26
C GLU A 10 -9.92 -18.91 -3.43
N ASN A 11 -9.22 -19.56 -2.50
CA ASN A 11 -8.20 -18.90 -1.68
C ASN A 11 -6.99 -18.49 -2.52
N PHE A 12 -6.62 -19.24 -3.55
CA PHE A 12 -5.54 -18.88 -4.48
C PHE A 12 -5.91 -17.69 -5.34
N SER A 13 -7.13 -17.64 -5.86
CA SER A 13 -7.66 -16.50 -6.63
C SER A 13 -7.67 -15.23 -5.78
N THR A 14 -8.16 -15.32 -4.55
CA THR A 14 -8.16 -14.20 -3.59
C THR A 14 -6.75 -13.71 -3.28
N THR A 15 -5.77 -14.63 -3.16
CA THR A 15 -4.37 -14.28 -2.92
C THR A 15 -3.78 -13.51 -4.09
N LYS A 16 -4.06 -13.89 -5.34
CA LYS A 16 -3.62 -13.16 -6.55
C LYS A 16 -4.20 -11.74 -6.59
N SER A 17 -5.49 -11.59 -6.31
CA SER A 17 -6.15 -10.28 -6.23
C SER A 17 -5.55 -9.41 -5.13
N ARG A 18 -5.26 -9.98 -3.96
CA ARG A 18 -4.63 -9.27 -2.84
C ARG A 18 -3.22 -8.78 -3.19
N LYS A 19 -2.41 -9.59 -3.89
CA LYS A 19 -1.07 -9.19 -4.36
C LYS A 19 -1.13 -8.03 -5.34
N SER A 20 -2.11 -8.01 -6.24
CA SER A 20 -2.32 -6.90 -7.18
C SER A 20 -2.74 -5.64 -6.46
N ILE A 21 -3.64 -5.73 -5.48
CA ILE A 21 -4.07 -4.61 -4.64
C ILE A 21 -2.89 -4.04 -3.86
N GLU A 22 -2.09 -4.90 -3.24
CA GLU A 22 -0.88 -4.51 -2.51
C GLU A 22 0.09 -3.74 -3.40
N LEU A 23 0.34 -4.24 -4.63
CA LEU A 23 1.19 -3.57 -5.60
C LEU A 23 0.67 -2.15 -5.92
N PHE A 24 -0.63 -2.01 -6.17
CA PHE A 24 -1.22 -0.72 -6.52
C PHE A 24 -1.14 0.26 -5.34
N GLU A 25 -1.43 -0.21 -4.14
CA GLU A 25 -1.33 0.60 -2.92
C GLU A 25 0.12 1.05 -2.67
N ASP A 26 1.09 0.14 -2.78
CA ASP A 26 2.52 0.47 -2.64
C ASP A 26 2.96 1.55 -3.64
N TYR A 27 2.54 1.45 -4.90
CA TYR A 27 2.93 2.41 -5.92
C TYR A 27 2.29 3.78 -5.71
N VAL A 28 1.00 3.85 -5.38
CA VAL A 28 0.35 5.15 -5.15
C VAL A 28 0.91 5.83 -3.90
N GLU A 29 1.25 5.08 -2.87
CA GLU A 29 1.92 5.60 -1.67
C GLU A 29 3.31 6.16 -2.02
N ALA A 30 4.12 5.40 -2.75
CA ALA A 30 5.46 5.81 -3.17
C ALA A 30 5.41 7.07 -4.02
N ILE A 31 4.51 7.12 -4.99
CA ILE A 31 4.33 8.30 -5.86
C ILE A 31 3.94 9.51 -5.04
N ASN A 32 2.99 9.34 -4.12
CA ASN A 32 2.56 10.43 -3.24
C ASN A 32 3.71 10.94 -2.37
N GLU A 33 4.44 10.04 -1.73
CA GLU A 33 5.59 10.38 -0.87
C GLU A 33 6.69 11.10 -1.63
N ILE A 34 7.08 10.59 -2.79
CA ILE A 34 8.13 11.21 -3.63
C ILE A 34 7.68 12.58 -4.12
N ASN A 35 6.42 12.69 -4.54
CA ASN A 35 5.86 13.97 -4.98
C ASN A 35 5.87 15.03 -3.87
N MET A 36 5.54 14.64 -2.65
CA MET A 36 5.59 15.55 -1.50
C MET A 36 7.02 16.03 -1.20
N LYS A 37 8.03 15.19 -1.42
CA LYS A 37 9.44 15.53 -1.17
C LYS A 37 10.09 16.30 -2.31
N LYS A 38 9.83 15.92 -3.56
CA LYS A 38 10.50 16.46 -4.76
C LYS A 38 9.64 17.39 -5.60
N GLY A 39 8.31 17.26 -5.51
CA GLY A 39 7.38 17.99 -6.36
C GLY A 39 7.13 17.35 -7.73
N PHE A 40 7.82 16.28 -8.07
CA PHE A 40 7.62 15.49 -9.30
C PHE A 40 8.08 14.06 -9.11
N VAL A 41 7.58 13.14 -9.94
CA VAL A 41 7.95 11.72 -9.89
C VAL A 41 8.28 11.22 -11.30
N LYS A 42 9.41 10.54 -11.42
CA LYS A 42 9.87 9.89 -12.65
C LYS A 42 10.11 8.40 -12.41
N ASN A 43 10.19 7.62 -13.48
CA ASN A 43 10.48 6.18 -13.38
C ASN A 43 11.72 5.88 -12.54
N VAL A 44 12.78 6.68 -12.70
CA VAL A 44 14.04 6.50 -11.96
C VAL A 44 13.83 6.62 -10.44
N ASP A 45 12.93 7.47 -10.01
CA ASP A 45 12.61 7.63 -8.59
C ASP A 45 11.97 6.36 -8.03
N LEU A 46 11.07 5.75 -8.77
CA LEU A 46 10.42 4.50 -8.39
C LEU A 46 11.37 3.31 -8.45
N CYS A 47 12.28 3.28 -9.41
CA CYS A 47 13.34 2.27 -9.46
C CYS A 47 14.19 2.29 -8.19
N LYS A 48 14.59 3.46 -7.74
CA LYS A 48 15.36 3.64 -6.50
C LYS A 48 14.55 3.30 -5.26
N TYR A 49 13.31 3.74 -5.22
CA TYR A 49 12.42 3.51 -4.08
C TYR A 49 12.18 2.01 -3.82
N PHE A 50 11.88 1.26 -4.87
CA PHE A 50 11.58 -0.17 -4.76
C PHE A 50 12.79 -1.09 -4.97
N GLY A 51 13.90 -0.57 -5.43
CA GLY A 51 15.08 -1.39 -5.76
C GLY A 51 14.83 -2.35 -6.93
N VAL A 52 14.10 -1.89 -7.95
CA VAL A 52 13.74 -2.71 -9.12
C VAL A 52 14.20 -2.04 -10.42
N SER A 53 14.19 -2.83 -11.51
CA SER A 53 14.59 -2.34 -12.84
C SER A 53 13.58 -1.38 -13.45
N ASN A 54 14.04 -0.58 -14.40
CA ASN A 54 13.16 0.30 -15.18
C ASN A 54 12.08 -0.48 -15.93
N ALA A 55 12.41 -1.66 -16.44
CA ALA A 55 11.44 -2.54 -17.10
C ALA A 55 10.30 -2.93 -16.18
N THR A 56 10.61 -3.27 -14.93
CA THR A 56 9.60 -3.60 -13.89
C THR A 56 8.73 -2.40 -13.59
N VAL A 57 9.31 -1.22 -13.38
CA VAL A 57 8.56 0.02 -13.14
C VAL A 57 7.64 0.34 -14.31
N CYS A 58 8.14 0.29 -15.54
CA CYS A 58 7.34 0.55 -16.75
C CYS A 58 6.14 -0.40 -16.85
N LYS A 59 6.35 -1.69 -16.58
CA LYS A 59 5.28 -2.70 -16.56
C LYS A 59 4.22 -2.36 -15.52
N ASN A 60 4.63 -2.01 -14.32
CA ASN A 60 3.72 -1.71 -13.22
C ASN A 60 2.98 -0.38 -13.43
N ILE A 61 3.65 0.64 -13.96
CA ILE A 61 3.01 1.92 -14.30
C ILE A 61 1.93 1.71 -15.37
N LYS A 62 2.17 0.88 -16.38
CA LYS A 62 1.14 0.53 -17.38
C LYS A 62 -0.09 -0.10 -16.74
N ARG A 63 0.11 -0.98 -15.77
CA ARG A 63 -1.00 -1.59 -15.02
C ARG A 63 -1.78 -0.55 -14.22
N LEU A 64 -1.07 0.37 -13.56
CA LEU A 64 -1.68 1.46 -12.79
C LEU A 64 -2.47 2.44 -13.67
N ILE A 65 -1.98 2.72 -14.88
CA ILE A 65 -2.68 3.54 -15.87
C ILE A 65 -3.98 2.84 -16.29
N LYS A 66 -3.93 1.54 -16.54
CA LYS A 66 -5.10 0.73 -16.90
C LYS A 66 -6.16 0.76 -15.79
N GLU A 67 -5.75 0.77 -14.53
CA GLU A 67 -6.63 0.87 -13.36
C GLU A 67 -7.03 2.32 -13.04
N GLU A 68 -6.66 3.27 -13.87
CA GLU A 68 -6.96 4.70 -13.72
C GLU A 68 -6.45 5.33 -12.42
N LEU A 69 -5.36 4.80 -11.87
CA LEU A 69 -4.73 5.29 -10.64
C LEU A 69 -3.63 6.32 -10.91
N VAL A 70 -3.03 6.26 -12.10
CA VAL A 70 -1.86 7.04 -12.48
C VAL A 70 -2.04 7.57 -13.90
N GLU A 71 -1.49 8.76 -14.14
CA GLU A 71 -1.31 9.32 -15.47
C GLU A 71 0.18 9.51 -15.72
N SER A 72 0.63 9.16 -16.92
CA SER A 72 2.01 9.34 -17.34
C SER A 72 2.09 9.58 -18.83
N GLU A 73 2.80 10.60 -19.21
CA GLU A 73 3.16 10.84 -20.61
C GLU A 73 4.56 10.26 -20.87
N LYS A 74 4.80 9.81 -22.09
CA LYS A 74 6.08 9.25 -22.49
C LYS A 74 7.22 10.25 -22.21
N TYR A 75 8.23 9.81 -21.43
CA TYR A 75 9.39 10.60 -21.00
C TYR A 75 9.08 11.79 -20.08
N LYS A 76 7.87 11.85 -19.50
CA LYS A 76 7.44 12.91 -18.59
C LYS A 76 7.13 12.38 -17.19
N ASN A 77 6.70 13.29 -16.34
CA ASN A 77 6.37 13.01 -14.96
C ASN A 77 5.18 12.07 -14.81
N ILE A 78 5.19 11.33 -13.71
CA ILE A 78 4.11 10.43 -13.30
C ILE A 78 3.23 11.18 -12.29
N PHE A 79 1.92 11.13 -12.49
CA PHE A 79 0.95 11.81 -11.62
C PHE A 79 -0.09 10.83 -11.12
N LEU A 80 -0.51 11.00 -9.87
CA LEU A 80 -1.68 10.32 -9.35
C LEU A 80 -2.94 10.96 -9.93
N THR A 81 -3.90 10.12 -10.32
CA THR A 81 -5.26 10.57 -10.61
C THR A 81 -5.96 10.91 -9.30
N LYS A 82 -7.16 11.47 -9.36
CA LYS A 82 -8.00 11.67 -8.18
C LYS A 82 -8.22 10.35 -7.44
N THR A 83 -8.53 9.27 -8.18
CA THR A 83 -8.70 7.93 -7.62
C THR A 83 -7.42 7.41 -6.97
N GLY A 84 -6.27 7.63 -7.61
CA GLY A 84 -4.96 7.26 -7.07
C GLY A 84 -4.64 7.99 -5.76
N LYS A 85 -4.96 9.28 -5.67
CA LYS A 85 -4.79 10.07 -4.44
C LYS A 85 -5.66 9.55 -3.30
N ILE A 86 -6.92 9.22 -3.60
CA ILE A 86 -7.85 8.64 -2.61
C ILE A 86 -7.29 7.31 -2.09
N LEU A 87 -6.79 6.46 -2.98
CA LEU A 87 -6.19 5.19 -2.59
C LEU A 87 -4.96 5.40 -1.70
N ALA A 88 -4.09 6.33 -2.04
CA ALA A 88 -2.91 6.67 -1.25
C ALA A 88 -3.29 7.15 0.17
N GLU A 89 -4.30 8.00 0.28
CA GLU A 89 -4.79 8.49 1.57
C GLU A 89 -5.39 7.38 2.43
N LYS A 90 -6.19 6.49 1.83
CA LYS A 90 -6.76 5.33 2.53
C LYS A 90 -5.67 4.41 3.06
N SER A 91 -4.67 4.15 2.25
CA SER A 91 -3.54 3.31 2.62
C SER A 91 -2.75 3.90 3.78
N ASN A 92 -2.49 5.19 3.72
CA ASN A 92 -1.81 5.92 4.80
C ASN A 92 -2.61 5.89 6.11
N THR A 93 -3.93 6.04 6.04
CA THR A 93 -4.82 5.96 7.21
C THR A 93 -4.77 4.57 7.84
N ARG A 94 -4.78 3.51 7.03
CA ARG A 94 -4.62 2.14 7.53
C ARG A 94 -3.28 1.94 8.24
N HIS A 95 -2.22 2.44 7.64
CA HIS A 95 -0.87 2.37 8.22
C HIS A 95 -0.84 3.04 9.60
N GLU A 96 -1.37 4.24 9.72
CA GLU A 96 -1.42 4.98 10.98
C GLU A 96 -2.21 4.24 12.07
N ILE A 97 -3.36 3.70 11.72
CA ILE A 97 -4.19 2.94 12.67
C ILE A 97 -3.44 1.72 13.19
N LEU A 98 -2.81 0.97 12.28
CA LEU A 98 -2.04 -0.22 12.61
C LEU A 98 -0.81 0.11 13.45
N TYR A 99 -0.06 1.11 13.06
CA TYR A 99 1.11 1.57 13.80
C TYR A 99 0.74 1.94 15.25
N LYS A 100 -0.29 2.75 15.42
CA LYS A 100 -0.78 3.15 16.75
C LYS A 100 -1.27 1.96 17.56
N PHE A 101 -1.98 1.04 16.92
CA PHE A 101 -2.47 -0.18 17.57
C PHE A 101 -1.32 -1.04 18.08
N LEU A 102 -0.33 -1.31 17.23
CA LEU A 102 0.83 -2.12 17.59
C LEU A 102 1.67 -1.48 18.70
N THR A 103 1.95 -0.19 18.60
CA THR A 103 2.71 0.52 19.62
C THR A 103 1.96 0.58 20.96
N LYS A 104 0.65 0.72 20.94
CA LYS A 104 -0.19 0.70 22.14
C LYS A 104 -0.18 -0.67 22.82
N LEU A 105 -0.03 -1.75 22.03
CA LEU A 105 0.15 -3.11 22.58
C LEU A 105 1.53 -3.34 23.19
N GLY A 106 2.49 -2.47 22.92
CA GLY A 106 3.85 -2.59 23.40
C GLY A 106 4.86 -3.05 22.35
N VAL A 107 4.47 -3.13 21.07
CA VAL A 107 5.41 -3.45 20.01
C VAL A 107 6.38 -2.27 19.84
N PRO A 108 7.73 -2.51 19.79
CA PRO A 108 8.69 -1.44 19.59
C PRO A 108 8.42 -0.67 18.29
N GLU A 109 8.63 0.64 18.31
CA GLU A 109 8.29 1.54 17.19
C GLU A 109 8.85 1.08 15.84
N LYS A 110 10.12 0.69 15.79
CA LYS A 110 10.74 0.22 14.53
C LYS A 110 10.09 -1.05 13.98
N ILE A 111 9.72 -1.96 14.86
CA ILE A 111 9.04 -3.21 14.48
C ILE A 111 7.60 -2.90 14.06
N ALA A 112 6.90 -2.04 14.80
CA ALA A 112 5.56 -1.61 14.46
C ALA A 112 5.49 -0.94 13.08
N GLU A 113 6.50 -0.14 12.73
CA GLU A 113 6.64 0.48 11.40
C GLU A 113 6.73 -0.57 10.28
N ILE A 114 7.62 -1.55 10.46
CA ILE A 114 7.82 -2.62 9.48
C ILE A 114 6.56 -3.50 9.35
N ASP A 115 6.01 -3.92 10.48
CA ASP A 115 4.85 -4.83 10.48
C ASP A 115 3.60 -4.15 9.92
N SER A 116 3.37 -2.89 10.26
CA SER A 116 2.21 -2.14 9.76
C SER A 116 2.26 -1.95 8.24
N GLU A 117 3.43 -1.77 7.65
CA GLU A 117 3.61 -1.71 6.20
C GLU A 117 3.08 -2.96 5.49
N GLY A 118 3.34 -4.14 6.05
CA GLY A 118 2.84 -5.39 5.49
C GLY A 118 1.37 -5.65 5.80
N MET A 119 0.95 -5.38 7.02
CA MET A 119 -0.39 -5.69 7.51
C MET A 119 -1.48 -4.82 6.88
N GLU A 120 -1.20 -3.57 6.54
CA GLU A 120 -2.19 -2.60 6.07
C GLU A 120 -2.94 -3.04 4.82
N HIS A 121 -2.30 -3.83 3.96
CA HIS A 121 -2.87 -4.30 2.70
C HIS A 121 -3.84 -5.47 2.85
N HIS A 122 -3.83 -6.13 4.00
CA HIS A 122 -4.53 -7.41 4.18
C HIS A 122 -5.56 -7.41 5.31
N ILE A 123 -5.86 -6.25 5.87
CA ILE A 123 -6.80 -6.12 6.98
C ILE A 123 -8.19 -5.74 6.47
N SER A 124 -9.21 -6.43 7.00
CA SER A 124 -10.59 -6.09 6.72
C SER A 124 -10.98 -4.74 7.36
N LYS A 125 -11.99 -4.11 6.80
CA LYS A 125 -12.56 -2.86 7.29
C LYS A 125 -13.09 -3.02 8.72
N GLU A 126 -13.69 -4.15 9.01
CA GLU A 126 -14.24 -4.49 10.33
C GLU A 126 -13.15 -4.55 11.39
N THR A 127 -12.07 -5.27 11.11
CA THR A 127 -10.91 -5.37 12.01
C THR A 127 -10.26 -4.00 12.23
N LEU A 128 -10.08 -3.23 11.16
CA LEU A 128 -9.50 -1.90 11.21
C LEU A 128 -10.32 -0.95 12.09
N ASN A 129 -11.65 -1.01 11.99
CA ASN A 129 -12.54 -0.20 12.82
C ASN A 129 -12.44 -0.55 14.31
N ILE A 130 -12.26 -1.84 14.63
CA ILE A 130 -12.04 -2.28 16.02
C ILE A 130 -10.71 -1.76 16.55
N MET A 131 -9.65 -1.84 15.74
CA MET A 131 -8.33 -1.30 16.09
C MET A 131 -8.37 0.21 16.32
N ARG A 132 -9.09 0.94 15.48
CA ARG A 132 -9.28 2.39 15.63
C ARG A 132 -9.96 2.72 16.95
N ARG A 133 -11.02 2.00 17.31
CA ARG A 133 -11.70 2.17 18.59
C ARG A 133 -10.79 1.88 19.77
N PHE A 134 -9.99 0.82 19.67
CA PHE A 134 -9.00 0.47 20.67
C PHE A 134 -7.97 1.60 20.86
N ASN A 135 -7.49 2.19 19.76
CA ASN A 135 -6.54 3.30 19.80
C ASN A 135 -7.09 4.52 20.54
N ASN A 136 -8.40 4.75 20.42
CA ASN A 136 -9.08 5.89 21.02
C ASN A 136 -9.56 5.61 22.47
N SER A 137 -9.42 4.38 22.95
CA SER A 137 -9.73 4.02 24.33
C SER A 137 -8.54 4.31 25.25
N ASN A 138 -8.86 4.63 26.49
CA ASN A 138 -7.83 4.88 27.52
C ASN A 138 -7.24 3.59 28.09
#